data_456c6c52e8127e757d03d0757f8a76b6
#
_entry.id   456c6c52e8127e757d03d0757f8a76b6
#
_cell.length_a   1.000
_cell.length_b   1.000
_cell.length_c   1.000
_cell.angle_alpha   90.00
_cell.angle_beta   90.00
_cell.angle_gamma   90.00
#
_symmetry.space_group_name_H-M   'P 1'
#
loop_
_entity.id
_entity.type
_entity.pdbx_description
1 polymer ?
#
loop_
_entity_poly.entity_id
_entity_poly.type
_entity_poly.pdbx_seq_one_letter_code
_entity_poly.pdbx_strand_id
1 'polypeptide(L)'
;MNVDLIELMTHPAFMLLMILGLDLIFGDPVYRFHPVRMIGSLISWHEARLRNSGLNGKFGGILLSLLLILNTLLFSMGIFKFLEYFHWSLSWVWYVFLGWSFLALGDLLKHARQVATAMEKDCLLYTSPSPRD
;
A
#
# COMPACT_ATOMS: atom_id res chain seq x y z
N MET A 1 -31.31 3.04 -8.08
CA MET A 1 -30.26 2.06 -7.79
C MET A 1 -30.80 1.20 -6.66
N ASN A 2 -30.94 -0.11 -6.87
CA ASN A 2 -31.62 -0.99 -5.92
C ASN A 2 -30.84 -1.04 -4.60
N VAL A 3 -31.52 -0.96 -3.46
CA VAL A 3 -30.95 -1.00 -2.12
C VAL A 3 -30.08 -2.26 -1.94
N ASP A 4 -30.55 -3.39 -2.46
CA ASP A 4 -29.87 -4.68 -2.43
C ASP A 4 -28.49 -4.66 -3.13
N LEU A 5 -28.37 -3.88 -4.22
CA LEU A 5 -27.09 -3.75 -4.95
C LEU A 5 -26.07 -2.93 -4.17
N ILE A 6 -26.52 -1.87 -3.50
CA ILE A 6 -25.64 -1.03 -2.66
C ILE A 6 -25.15 -1.84 -1.47
N GLU A 7 -26.03 -2.58 -0.82
CA GLU A 7 -25.69 -3.44 0.31
C GLU A 7 -24.68 -4.53 -0.10
N LEU A 8 -24.88 -5.16 -1.26
CA LEU A 8 -23.92 -6.11 -1.81
C LEU A 8 -22.55 -5.47 -2.08
N MET A 9 -22.51 -4.28 -2.71
CA MET A 9 -21.27 -3.59 -3.05
C MET A 9 -20.52 -3.08 -1.83
N THR A 10 -21.21 -2.80 -0.73
CA THR A 10 -20.59 -2.37 0.55
C THR A 10 -20.25 -3.53 1.46
N HIS A 11 -20.64 -4.74 1.12
CA HIS A 11 -20.32 -5.92 1.91
C HIS A 11 -18.82 -6.17 1.94
N PRO A 12 -18.19 -6.32 3.13
CA PRO A 12 -16.72 -6.43 3.25
C PRO A 12 -16.11 -7.55 2.42
N ALA A 13 -16.78 -8.70 2.35
CA ALA A 13 -16.31 -9.84 1.56
C ALA A 13 -16.29 -9.53 0.05
N PHE A 14 -17.32 -8.83 -0.46
CA PHE A 14 -17.36 -8.43 -1.86
C PHE A 14 -16.26 -7.42 -2.19
N MET A 15 -16.03 -6.44 -1.31
CA MET A 15 -14.96 -5.47 -1.47
C MET A 15 -13.58 -6.14 -1.47
N LEU A 16 -13.34 -7.08 -0.56
CA LEU A 16 -12.08 -7.84 -0.52
C LEU A 16 -11.86 -8.65 -1.79
N LEU A 17 -12.90 -9.32 -2.31
CA LEU A 17 -12.82 -10.08 -3.56
C LEU A 17 -12.53 -9.17 -4.76
N MET A 18 -13.15 -8.00 -4.81
CA MET A 18 -12.88 -6.99 -5.85
C MET A 18 -11.43 -6.49 -5.79
N ILE A 19 -10.95 -6.13 -4.61
CA ILE A 19 -9.58 -5.67 -4.38
C ILE A 19 -8.58 -6.77 -4.77
N LEU A 20 -8.81 -8.00 -4.31
CA LEU A 20 -7.98 -9.15 -4.64
C LEU A 20 -7.99 -9.45 -6.15
N GLY A 21 -9.16 -9.40 -6.78
CA GLY A 21 -9.28 -9.59 -8.23
C GLY A 21 -8.50 -8.54 -9.03
N LEU A 22 -8.60 -7.27 -8.64
CA LEU A 22 -7.84 -6.19 -9.26
C LEU A 22 -6.33 -6.40 -9.09
N ASP A 23 -5.88 -6.77 -7.90
CA ASP A 23 -4.46 -7.01 -7.63
C ASP A 23 -3.90 -8.20 -8.43
N LEU A 24 -4.66 -9.29 -8.56
CA LEU A 24 -4.24 -10.46 -9.34
C LEU A 24 -4.23 -10.21 -10.86
N ILE A 25 -5.13 -9.35 -11.37
CA ILE A 25 -5.24 -9.06 -12.82
C ILE A 25 -4.23 -8.00 -13.23
N PHE A 26 -4.15 -6.90 -12.50
CA PHE A 26 -3.33 -5.75 -12.85
C PHE A 26 -1.96 -5.75 -12.16
N GLY A 27 -1.81 -6.52 -11.06
CA GLY A 27 -0.61 -6.50 -10.22
C GLY A 27 -0.42 -5.14 -9.54
N ASP A 28 0.82 -4.86 -9.12
CA ASP A 28 1.18 -3.58 -8.53
C ASP A 28 1.45 -2.55 -9.65
N PRO A 29 0.59 -1.54 -9.82
CA PRO A 29 0.74 -0.56 -10.89
C PRO A 29 1.91 0.39 -10.58
N VAL A 30 2.96 0.32 -11.38
CA VAL A 30 4.16 1.16 -11.25
C VAL A 30 3.90 2.55 -11.82
N TYR A 31 3.21 3.41 -11.10
CA TYR A 31 3.04 4.81 -11.49
C TYR A 31 3.64 5.79 -10.46
N ARG A 32 3.91 7.01 -10.94
CA ARG A 32 4.65 8.04 -10.18
C ARG A 32 3.95 8.47 -8.87
N PHE A 33 2.62 8.44 -8.85
CA PHE A 33 1.77 8.86 -7.73
C PHE A 33 1.26 7.68 -6.89
N HIS A 34 2.00 6.55 -6.88
CA HIS A 34 1.62 5.40 -6.08
C HIS A 34 1.59 5.77 -4.58
N PRO A 35 0.50 5.48 -3.84
CA PRO A 35 0.35 5.87 -2.43
C PRO A 35 1.52 5.44 -1.54
N VAL A 36 2.05 4.23 -1.76
CA VAL A 36 3.21 3.71 -1.01
C VAL A 36 4.47 4.55 -1.24
N ARG A 37 4.70 5.02 -2.47
CA ARG A 37 5.85 5.90 -2.79
C ARG A 37 5.69 7.29 -2.16
N MET A 38 4.46 7.81 -2.11
CA MET A 38 4.16 9.07 -1.44
C MET A 38 4.40 8.96 0.08
N ILE A 39 3.99 7.85 0.69
CA ILE A 39 4.29 7.55 2.10
C ILE A 39 5.82 7.46 2.30
N GLY A 40 6.56 6.79 1.42
CA GLY A 40 8.02 6.74 1.48
C GLY A 40 8.67 8.12 1.48
N SER A 41 8.21 9.03 0.61
CA SER A 41 8.69 10.43 0.58
C SER A 41 8.33 11.18 1.88
N LEU A 42 7.14 10.94 2.42
CA LEU A 42 6.68 11.52 3.65
C LEU A 42 7.52 11.03 4.85
N ILE A 43 7.90 9.76 4.88
CA ILE A 43 8.81 9.17 5.87
C ILE A 43 10.13 9.95 5.86
N SER A 44 10.78 10.04 4.70
CA SER A 44 12.08 10.71 4.56
C SER A 44 12.01 12.18 5.00
N TRP A 45 10.92 12.87 4.66
CA TRP A 45 10.72 14.27 5.05
C TRP A 45 10.56 14.44 6.57
N HIS A 46 9.74 13.60 7.23
CA HIS A 46 9.55 13.64 8.68
C HIS A 46 10.83 13.23 9.42
N GLU A 47 11.52 12.20 8.92
CA GLU A 47 12.78 11.74 9.50
C GLU A 47 13.84 12.86 9.50
N ALA A 48 14.01 13.55 8.36
CA ALA A 48 14.92 14.67 8.27
C ALA A 48 14.59 15.78 9.27
N ARG A 49 13.29 16.09 9.42
CA ARG A 49 12.81 17.09 10.40
C ARG A 49 13.11 16.68 11.84
N LEU A 50 12.80 15.43 12.21
CA LEU A 50 13.03 14.92 13.57
C LEU A 50 14.52 14.87 13.92
N ARG A 51 15.37 14.45 12.98
CA ARG A 51 16.83 14.44 13.16
C ARG A 51 17.40 15.84 13.37
N ASN A 52 16.93 16.81 12.61
CA ASN A 52 17.35 18.20 12.74
C ASN A 52 16.90 18.83 14.07
N SER A 53 15.82 18.32 14.67
CA SER A 53 15.33 18.72 15.99
C SER A 53 16.00 17.98 17.15
N GLY A 54 17.01 17.16 16.89
CA GLY A 54 17.74 16.40 17.90
C GLY A 54 17.03 15.16 18.45
N LEU A 55 15.84 14.83 17.90
CA LEU A 55 15.05 13.67 18.29
C LEU A 55 15.57 12.40 17.59
N ASN A 56 16.74 11.93 18.03
CA ASN A 56 17.40 10.75 17.49
C ASN A 56 17.11 9.50 18.36
N GLY A 57 17.23 8.30 17.76
CA GLY A 57 17.09 7.03 18.46
C GLY A 57 15.65 6.52 18.54
N LYS A 58 15.38 5.67 19.54
CA LYS A 58 14.09 4.96 19.68
C LYS A 58 12.90 5.91 19.81
N PHE A 59 13.04 6.98 20.54
CA PHE A 59 11.99 7.99 20.72
C PHE A 59 11.62 8.68 19.40
N GLY A 60 12.63 9.06 18.61
CA GLY A 60 12.41 9.63 17.28
C GLY A 60 11.68 8.70 16.35
N GLY A 61 12.01 7.38 16.39
CA GLY A 61 11.32 6.35 15.61
C GLY A 61 9.84 6.17 16.00
N ILE A 62 9.54 6.15 17.29
CA ILE A 62 8.16 6.05 17.78
C ILE A 62 7.35 7.28 17.33
N LEU A 63 7.91 8.47 17.52
CA LEU A 63 7.25 9.72 17.12
C LEU A 63 7.03 9.78 15.61
N LEU A 64 8.03 9.36 14.82
CA LEU A 64 7.92 9.24 13.37
C LEU A 64 6.76 8.33 12.97
N SER A 65 6.67 7.14 13.57
CA SER A 65 5.59 6.18 13.27
C SER A 65 4.21 6.75 13.61
N LEU A 66 4.06 7.39 14.75
CA LEU A 66 2.80 8.03 15.16
C LEU A 66 2.40 9.16 14.21
N LEU A 67 3.35 10.02 13.83
CA LEU A 67 3.10 11.11 12.88
C LEU A 67 2.69 10.58 11.51
N LEU A 68 3.32 9.50 11.03
CA LEU A 68 2.98 8.89 9.75
C LEU A 68 1.58 8.28 9.76
N ILE A 69 1.24 7.52 10.81
CA ILE A 69 -0.09 6.94 10.96
C ILE A 69 -1.14 8.05 10.98
N LEU A 70 -0.93 9.08 11.81
CA LEU A 70 -1.85 10.20 11.94
C LEU A 70 -2.04 10.94 10.60
N ASN A 71 -0.94 11.29 9.92
CA ASN A 71 -1.00 11.97 8.62
C ASN A 71 -1.72 11.13 7.56
N THR A 72 -1.42 9.84 7.48
CA THR A 72 -2.03 8.94 6.50
C THR A 72 -3.54 8.79 6.76
N LEU A 73 -3.94 8.63 8.03
CA LEU A 73 -5.35 8.54 8.40
C LEU A 73 -6.10 9.85 8.10
N LEU A 74 -5.56 11.00 8.52
CA LEU A 74 -6.20 12.30 8.28
C LEU A 74 -6.33 12.59 6.79
N PHE A 75 -5.30 12.31 6.01
CA PHE A 75 -5.32 12.51 4.56
C PHE A 75 -6.34 11.60 3.87
N SER A 76 -6.34 10.31 4.22
CA SER A 76 -7.29 9.34 3.66
C SER A 76 -8.74 9.68 4.04
N MET A 77 -9.00 10.02 5.32
CA MET A 77 -10.32 10.42 5.78
C MET A 77 -10.77 11.74 5.13
N GLY A 78 -9.86 12.69 4.96
CA GLY A 78 -10.15 13.96 4.29
C GLY A 78 -10.59 13.76 2.84
N ILE A 79 -9.86 12.96 2.07
CA ILE A 79 -10.25 12.63 0.70
C ILE A 79 -11.56 11.85 0.68
N PHE A 80 -11.74 10.87 1.56
CA PHE A 80 -12.98 10.10 1.63
C PHE A 80 -14.20 11.01 1.86
N LYS A 81 -14.13 11.89 2.85
CA LYS A 81 -15.21 12.86 3.13
C LYS A 81 -15.44 13.84 2.00
N PHE A 82 -14.37 14.30 1.35
CA PHE A 82 -14.48 15.19 0.20
C PHE A 82 -15.18 14.51 -0.99
N LEU A 83 -14.84 13.27 -1.28
CA LEU A 83 -15.46 12.49 -2.37
C LEU A 83 -16.92 12.13 -2.04
N GLU A 84 -17.21 11.77 -0.79
CA GLU A 84 -18.57 11.48 -0.30
C GLU A 84 -19.49 12.68 -0.47
N TYR A 85 -18.98 13.90 -0.28
CA TYR A 85 -19.74 15.14 -0.49
C TYR A 85 -20.21 15.29 -1.94
N PHE A 86 -19.44 14.86 -2.92
CA PHE A 86 -19.84 14.91 -4.32
C PHE A 86 -20.77 13.76 -4.71
N HIS A 87 -20.37 12.53 -4.42
CA HIS A 87 -21.16 11.35 -4.73
C HIS A 87 -20.62 10.12 -4.00
N TRP A 88 -21.50 9.33 -3.41
CA TRP A 88 -21.19 8.10 -2.69
C TRP A 88 -20.30 7.13 -3.49
N SER A 89 -20.55 6.98 -4.81
CA SER A 89 -19.77 6.08 -5.67
C SER A 89 -18.30 6.47 -5.76
N LEU A 90 -17.95 7.76 -5.63
CA LEU A 90 -16.57 8.22 -5.69
C LEU A 90 -15.80 7.80 -4.43
N SER A 91 -16.42 7.86 -3.27
CA SER A 91 -15.79 7.41 -2.03
C SER A 91 -15.61 5.90 -2.01
N TRP A 92 -16.56 5.13 -2.60
CA TRP A 92 -16.42 3.70 -2.78
C TRP A 92 -15.23 3.33 -3.70
N VAL A 93 -15.10 3.98 -4.85
CA VAL A 93 -13.95 3.80 -5.77
C VAL A 93 -12.64 4.13 -5.08
N TRP A 94 -12.60 5.20 -4.30
CA TRP A 94 -11.43 5.58 -3.50
C TRP A 94 -11.03 4.49 -2.50
N TYR A 95 -12.01 3.89 -1.84
CA TYR A 95 -11.77 2.81 -0.89
C TYR A 95 -11.17 1.57 -1.55
N VAL A 96 -11.76 1.16 -2.68
CA VAL A 96 -11.25 0.04 -3.48
C VAL A 96 -9.85 0.34 -4.02
N PHE A 97 -9.60 1.54 -4.51
CA PHE A 97 -8.29 1.99 -4.98
C PHE A 97 -7.21 1.93 -3.89
N LEU A 98 -7.51 2.42 -2.68
CA LEU A 98 -6.59 2.31 -1.56
C LEU A 98 -6.32 0.85 -1.20
N GLY A 99 -7.37 0.04 -1.07
CA GLY A 99 -7.24 -1.39 -0.78
C GLY A 99 -6.35 -2.09 -1.79
N TRP A 100 -6.57 -1.87 -3.08
CA TRP A 100 -5.73 -2.39 -4.15
C TRP A 100 -4.28 -1.89 -4.07
N SER A 101 -4.07 -0.60 -3.80
CA SER A 101 -2.72 -0.02 -3.70
C SER A 101 -1.90 -0.54 -2.51
N PHE A 102 -2.56 -1.03 -1.46
CA PHE A 102 -1.89 -1.62 -0.30
C PHE A 102 -1.77 -3.15 -0.37
N LEU A 103 -2.52 -3.78 -1.26
CA LEU A 103 -2.48 -5.22 -1.45
C LEU A 103 -1.44 -5.56 -2.54
N ALA A 104 -0.30 -6.08 -2.17
CA ALA A 104 0.79 -6.44 -3.09
C ALA A 104 0.89 -7.97 -3.28
N LEU A 105 -0.23 -8.69 -3.23
CA LEU A 105 -0.24 -10.15 -3.34
C LEU A 105 0.17 -10.63 -4.73
N GLY A 106 -0.30 -9.95 -5.79
CA GLY A 106 0.06 -10.26 -7.17
C GLY A 106 1.55 -10.18 -7.42
N ASP A 107 2.19 -9.12 -6.90
CA ASP A 107 3.64 -8.92 -7.05
C ASP A 107 4.44 -9.91 -6.17
N LEU A 108 3.97 -10.20 -4.97
CA LEU A 108 4.55 -11.24 -4.11
C LEU A 108 4.53 -12.62 -4.79
N LEU A 109 3.39 -13.01 -5.39
CA LEU A 109 3.27 -14.27 -6.13
C LEU A 109 4.18 -14.31 -7.36
N LYS A 110 4.33 -13.20 -8.07
CA LYS A 110 5.25 -13.08 -9.20
C LYS A 110 6.70 -13.30 -8.78
N HIS A 111 7.13 -12.63 -7.71
CA HIS A 111 8.48 -12.82 -7.16
C HIS A 111 8.70 -14.24 -6.64
N ALA A 112 7.73 -14.82 -5.92
CA ALA A 112 7.81 -16.19 -5.45
C ALA A 112 7.96 -17.18 -6.61
N ARG A 113 7.20 -17.00 -7.71
CA ARG A 113 7.33 -17.82 -8.93
C ARG A 113 8.69 -17.65 -9.60
N GLN A 114 9.22 -16.42 -9.65
CA GLN A 114 10.56 -16.18 -10.21
C GLN A 114 11.64 -16.91 -9.42
N VAL A 115 11.56 -16.88 -8.08
CA VAL A 115 12.48 -17.63 -7.22
C VAL A 115 12.33 -19.14 -7.45
N ALA A 116 11.12 -19.67 -7.47
CA ALA A 116 10.86 -21.09 -7.71
C ALA A 116 11.44 -21.54 -9.07
N THR A 117 11.19 -20.76 -10.14
CA THR A 117 11.71 -21.06 -11.48
C THR A 117 13.25 -20.97 -11.54
N ALA A 118 13.84 -20.02 -10.79
CA ALA A 118 15.29 -19.91 -10.71
C ALA A 118 15.91 -21.10 -9.96
N MET A 119 15.23 -21.60 -8.93
CA MET A 119 15.65 -22.81 -8.20
C MET A 119 15.60 -24.06 -9.05
N GLU A 120 14.60 -24.16 -9.94
CA GLU A 120 14.51 -25.29 -10.88
C GLU A 120 15.60 -25.26 -11.95
N LYS A 121 16.06 -24.06 -12.36
CA LYS A 121 17.02 -23.89 -13.44
C LYS A 121 18.48 -23.93 -12.98
N ASP A 122 18.79 -23.44 -11.79
CA ASP A 122 20.14 -23.32 -11.26
C ASP A 122 20.18 -23.34 -9.73
N CYS A 123 20.67 -24.44 -9.15
CA CYS A 123 20.99 -24.51 -7.72
C CYS A 123 22.08 -23.52 -7.29
N LEU A 124 22.79 -22.90 -8.23
CA LEU A 124 23.91 -21.98 -8.00
C LEU A 124 23.49 -20.56 -7.58
N LEU A 125 22.20 -20.19 -7.71
CA LEU A 125 21.70 -18.90 -7.27
C LEU A 125 21.74 -18.73 -5.74
N TYR A 126 21.89 -19.81 -4.98
CA TYR A 126 22.11 -19.77 -3.54
C TYR A 126 23.56 -19.51 -3.14
N THR A 127 24.48 -19.54 -4.08
CA THR A 127 25.92 -19.28 -3.86
C THR A 127 26.32 -17.88 -4.31
N SER A 128 25.39 -16.96 -4.43
CA SER A 128 25.72 -15.55 -4.68
C SER A 128 26.56 -15.03 -3.52
N PRO A 129 27.73 -14.43 -3.80
CA PRO A 129 28.59 -13.90 -2.76
C PRO A 129 27.82 -12.91 -1.90
N SER A 130 28.02 -13.01 -0.58
CA SER A 130 27.43 -12.09 0.37
C SER A 130 27.80 -10.65 0.00
N PRO A 131 26.90 -9.68 0.07
CA PRO A 131 27.22 -8.28 -0.22
C PRO A 131 28.26 -7.67 0.74
N ARG A 132 29.03 -8.47 1.46
CA ARG A 132 30.05 -8.06 2.40
C ARG A 132 31.50 -8.38 1.94
N ASP A 133 31.67 -8.93 0.75
CA ASP A 133 33.00 -9.16 0.17
C ASP A 133 33.36 -8.07 -0.83
#